data_d08ce7c7d76030e07d1bd0f60445fdfe
#
_entry.id   d08ce7c7d76030e07d1bd0f60445fdfe
#
_cell.length_a   1.000
_cell.length_b   1.000
_cell.length_c   1.000
_cell.angle_alpha   90.00
_cell.angle_beta   90.00
_cell.angle_gamma   90.00
#
_symmetry.space_group_name_H-M   'P 1'
#
loop_
_entity.id
_entity.type
_entity.pdbx_description
1 polymer ?
#
loop_
_entity_poly.entity_id
_entity_poly.type
_entity_poly.pdbx_seq_one_letter_code
_entity_poly.pdbx_strand_id
1 'polypeptide(L)'
;MAITLQKSTVVTVVGVSLAMLLAGCTTDQRYKRQVGGDESYLEAPGLKPLNSPAGMILPVQNGEYDVRSVNTQGAVGKQLDIRPPVQPLALLSGSRAENANDTSKLLLENSPQNRNLWAQVTRVLQDKNWTIASRQDASQTLTTDWVKWNRADEDVQFEGRYQISVQEQGYQLALVVKSLELQQGGKPVTSYTEIQRYNGAMLNAIIEGLDKVRSDSENNQVARTAGALDVQSGSDDTGLPQLIVRAPYAVLWERLPNALEKVGMKVTDRSRPLGTINVTVKSMSSSSWDALGAKDPELPTGDYKLQVGDLDNRSSLQFIGPKGQTLTQAQNDALVAVFQAALSQTSAISTQ
;
A
#
# COMPACT_ATOMS: atom_id res chain seq x y z
N MET A 1 7.23 -59.38 31.60
CA MET A 1 7.64 -57.97 31.90
C MET A 1 8.47 -57.29 30.83
N ALA A 2 8.59 -57.82 29.62
CA ALA A 2 9.44 -57.23 28.57
C ALA A 2 8.71 -56.35 27.56
N ILE A 3 7.36 -56.34 27.52
CA ILE A 3 6.59 -55.64 26.47
C ILE A 3 6.30 -54.17 26.84
N THR A 4 6.34 -53.80 28.11
CA THR A 4 6.06 -52.45 28.60
C THR A 4 7.25 -51.46 28.40
N LEU A 5 8.48 -51.95 28.44
CA LEU A 5 9.68 -51.13 28.25
C LEU A 5 9.82 -50.66 26.77
N GLN A 6 9.45 -51.51 25.82
CA GLN A 6 9.60 -51.21 24.38
C GLN A 6 8.62 -50.12 23.88
N LYS A 7 7.41 -50.07 24.44
CA LYS A 7 6.42 -49.02 24.13
C LYS A 7 6.83 -47.66 24.67
N SER A 8 7.41 -47.60 25.86
CA SER A 8 7.89 -46.37 26.46
C SER A 8 9.02 -45.72 25.65
N THR A 9 9.98 -46.53 25.19
CA THR A 9 11.14 -46.05 24.40
C THR A 9 10.71 -45.53 23.04
N VAL A 10 9.76 -46.19 22.37
CA VAL A 10 9.24 -45.74 21.05
C VAL A 10 8.49 -44.43 21.21
N VAL A 11 7.65 -44.27 22.23
CA VAL A 11 6.92 -43.01 22.48
C VAL A 11 7.89 -41.87 22.78
N THR A 12 8.97 -42.14 23.55
CA THR A 12 9.97 -41.11 23.85
C THR A 12 10.76 -40.71 22.61
N VAL A 13 11.15 -41.65 21.75
CA VAL A 13 11.88 -41.34 20.49
C VAL A 13 11.00 -40.58 19.50
N VAL A 14 9.74 -40.99 19.36
CA VAL A 14 8.79 -40.25 18.47
C VAL A 14 8.51 -38.86 19.01
N GLY A 15 8.35 -38.70 20.33
CA GLY A 15 8.14 -37.40 20.96
C GLY A 15 9.34 -36.45 20.78
N VAL A 16 10.57 -36.95 20.93
CA VAL A 16 11.79 -36.16 20.72
C VAL A 16 11.98 -35.80 19.24
N SER A 17 11.68 -36.72 18.31
CA SER A 17 11.77 -36.47 16.88
C SER A 17 10.73 -35.42 16.43
N LEU A 18 9.50 -35.46 16.97
CA LEU A 18 8.46 -34.46 16.67
C LEU A 18 8.81 -33.09 17.26
N ALA A 19 9.43 -33.05 18.45
CA ALA A 19 9.92 -31.81 19.05
C ALA A 19 11.07 -31.17 18.23
N MET A 20 11.96 -31.99 17.66
CA MET A 20 13.04 -31.52 16.79
C MET A 20 12.51 -30.98 15.44
N LEU A 21 11.42 -31.53 14.92
CA LEU A 21 10.78 -31.03 13.68
C LEU A 21 10.06 -29.67 13.90
N LEU A 22 9.60 -29.41 15.11
CA LEU A 22 8.97 -28.13 15.47
C LEU A 22 10.00 -27.01 15.76
N ALA A 23 11.24 -27.35 16.08
CA ALA A 23 12.33 -26.40 16.30
C ALA A 23 12.94 -25.87 15.00
N GLY A 24 12.52 -26.38 13.82
CA GLY A 24 13.07 -25.98 12.52
C GLY A 24 12.48 -24.72 11.92
N CYS A 25 11.44 -24.11 12.49
CA CYS A 25 10.95 -22.80 12.06
C CYS A 25 11.76 -21.71 12.77
N THR A 26 12.93 -21.39 12.27
CA THR A 26 13.64 -20.19 12.71
C THR A 26 12.82 -18.99 12.28
N THR A 27 12.31 -18.23 13.23
CA THR A 27 11.69 -16.91 13.02
C THR A 27 12.74 -15.84 12.70
N ASP A 28 13.98 -16.26 12.53
CA ASP A 28 15.09 -15.39 12.19
C ASP A 28 14.92 -14.80 10.78
N GLN A 29 14.65 -13.50 10.69
CA GLN A 29 14.47 -12.79 9.42
C GLN A 29 15.71 -12.04 8.95
N ARG A 30 16.87 -12.25 9.60
CA ARG A 30 18.15 -11.62 9.21
C ARG A 30 18.58 -11.97 7.79
N TYR A 31 18.16 -13.14 7.27
CA TYR A 31 18.39 -13.54 5.88
C TYR A 31 17.84 -12.53 4.86
N LYS A 32 16.84 -11.73 5.23
CA LYS A 32 16.29 -10.69 4.36
C LYS A 32 17.23 -9.51 4.19
N ARG A 33 18.14 -9.31 5.13
CA ARG A 33 19.12 -8.23 5.15
C ARG A 33 20.44 -8.64 4.54
N GLN A 34 20.83 -9.88 4.72
CA GLN A 34 22.18 -10.38 4.40
C GLN A 34 22.19 -11.19 3.12
N VAL A 35 23.29 -11.09 2.37
CA VAL A 35 23.57 -12.02 1.27
C VAL A 35 23.70 -13.43 1.83
N GLY A 36 22.94 -14.37 1.29
CA GLY A 36 23.10 -15.81 1.57
C GLY A 36 24.06 -16.43 0.58
N GLY A 37 24.96 -17.31 1.03
CA GLY A 37 25.80 -18.10 0.17
C GLY A 37 27.28 -18.02 0.48
N ASP A 38 28.08 -18.42 -0.51
CA ASP A 38 29.53 -18.50 -0.45
C ASP A 38 30.17 -17.11 -0.60
N GLU A 39 31.09 -16.78 0.29
CA GLU A 39 31.86 -15.52 0.28
C GLU A 39 33.24 -15.68 -0.36
N SER A 40 33.55 -16.84 -0.97
CA SER A 40 34.87 -17.15 -1.58
C SER A 40 35.27 -16.13 -2.65
N TYR A 41 34.34 -15.40 -3.25
CA TYR A 41 34.64 -14.34 -4.20
C TYR A 41 35.44 -13.19 -3.58
N LEU A 42 35.37 -12.97 -2.26
CA LEU A 42 36.14 -11.95 -1.55
C LEU A 42 37.65 -12.32 -1.45
N GLU A 43 37.95 -13.61 -1.53
CA GLU A 43 39.31 -14.15 -1.50
C GLU A 43 39.84 -14.41 -2.90
N ALA A 44 39.04 -14.14 -3.94
CA ALA A 44 39.46 -14.39 -5.31
C ALA A 44 40.69 -13.53 -5.65
N PRO A 45 41.79 -14.15 -6.14
CA PRO A 45 42.96 -13.39 -6.54
C PRO A 45 42.66 -12.46 -7.72
N GLY A 46 43.29 -11.30 -7.75
CA GLY A 46 43.17 -10.36 -8.87
C GLY A 46 43.48 -11.03 -10.21
N LEU A 47 42.85 -10.55 -11.27
CA LEU A 47 43.11 -11.02 -12.63
C LEU A 47 44.61 -10.85 -12.97
N LYS A 48 45.23 -11.90 -13.45
CA LYS A 48 46.58 -11.82 -13.96
C LYS A 48 46.57 -11.08 -15.30
N PRO A 49 47.53 -10.17 -15.53
CA PRO A 49 47.67 -9.53 -16.84
C PRO A 49 47.87 -10.57 -17.94
N LEU A 50 47.32 -10.29 -19.11
CA LEU A 50 47.52 -11.16 -20.29
C LEU A 50 48.99 -11.06 -20.74
N ASN A 51 49.66 -12.20 -20.83
CA ASN A 51 51.00 -12.28 -21.39
C ASN A 51 50.91 -12.63 -22.89
N SER A 52 51.54 -11.82 -23.73
CA SER A 52 51.62 -12.10 -25.14
C SER A 52 52.63 -13.26 -25.36
N PRO A 53 52.28 -14.29 -26.14
CA PRO A 53 53.26 -15.27 -26.61
C PRO A 53 54.37 -14.59 -27.41
N ALA A 54 55.56 -15.20 -27.44
CA ALA A 54 56.68 -14.67 -28.17
C ALA A 54 56.36 -14.45 -29.66
N GLY A 55 56.54 -13.23 -30.15
CA GLY A 55 56.26 -12.86 -31.54
C GLY A 55 54.82 -12.38 -31.83
N MET A 56 53.95 -12.30 -30.81
CA MET A 56 52.58 -11.80 -30.96
C MET A 56 52.45 -10.43 -30.25
N ILE A 57 51.90 -9.46 -30.94
CA ILE A 57 51.60 -8.14 -30.40
C ILE A 57 50.12 -8.11 -30.02
N LEU A 58 49.83 -7.79 -28.76
CA LEU A 58 48.43 -7.62 -28.31
C LEU A 58 47.82 -6.38 -28.98
N PRO A 59 46.55 -6.42 -29.35
CA PRO A 59 45.85 -5.25 -29.87
C PRO A 59 45.93 -4.09 -28.88
N VAL A 60 46.04 -2.88 -29.39
CA VAL A 60 45.96 -1.67 -28.56
C VAL A 60 44.55 -1.58 -27.98
N GLN A 61 44.48 -1.47 -26.66
CA GLN A 61 43.19 -1.22 -25.98
C GLN A 61 42.71 0.17 -26.38
N ASN A 62 41.52 0.24 -27.01
CA ASN A 62 40.92 1.51 -27.46
C ASN A 62 39.99 2.14 -26.42
N GLY A 63 39.81 1.49 -25.30
CA GLY A 63 38.91 1.98 -24.21
C GLY A 63 37.41 1.92 -24.50
N GLU A 64 37.01 1.40 -25.68
CA GLU A 64 35.57 1.35 -26.07
C GLU A 64 34.72 0.50 -25.13
N TYR A 65 35.28 -0.54 -24.55
CA TYR A 65 34.64 -1.45 -23.62
C TYR A 65 35.21 -1.38 -22.21
N ASP A 66 35.89 -0.30 -21.88
CA ASP A 66 36.46 -0.14 -20.55
C ASP A 66 35.35 0.04 -19.51
N VAL A 67 35.26 -0.88 -18.56
CA VAL A 67 34.46 -0.72 -17.38
C VAL A 67 35.19 0.21 -16.42
N ARG A 68 34.63 1.41 -16.20
CA ARG A 68 35.21 2.34 -15.22
C ARG A 68 35.22 1.65 -13.86
N SER A 69 36.40 1.60 -13.23
CA SER A 69 36.51 1.14 -11.86
C SER A 69 35.71 2.09 -10.97
N VAL A 70 34.58 1.61 -10.44
CA VAL A 70 33.82 2.29 -9.38
C VAL A 70 34.63 2.18 -8.09
N ASN A 71 34.50 3.19 -7.23
CA ASN A 71 35.08 3.13 -5.89
C ASN A 71 34.43 1.93 -5.15
N THR A 72 35.23 0.90 -4.91
CA THR A 72 34.80 -0.36 -4.30
C THR A 72 34.86 -0.32 -2.77
N GLN A 73 34.96 0.86 -2.16
CA GLN A 73 34.91 1.01 -0.71
C GLN A 73 33.45 0.92 -0.25
N GLY A 74 33.13 -0.11 0.53
CA GLY A 74 31.80 -0.33 1.06
C GLY A 74 31.70 -1.68 1.78
N ALA A 75 30.54 -1.95 2.32
CA ALA A 75 30.23 -3.22 2.94
C ALA A 75 30.18 -4.33 1.88
N VAL A 76 30.77 -5.49 2.18
CA VAL A 76 30.83 -6.66 1.30
C VAL A 76 30.36 -7.91 2.05
N GLY A 77 29.97 -8.95 1.32
CA GLY A 77 29.53 -10.21 1.88
C GLY A 77 28.34 -10.03 2.84
N LYS A 78 28.40 -10.64 4.00
CA LYS A 78 27.34 -10.56 5.03
C LYS A 78 27.16 -9.17 5.65
N GLN A 79 28.11 -8.27 5.45
CA GLN A 79 27.98 -6.88 5.90
C GLN A 79 27.12 -6.03 4.95
N LEU A 80 26.94 -6.48 3.70
CA LEU A 80 26.12 -5.79 2.71
C LEU A 80 24.64 -5.95 3.04
N ASP A 81 23.95 -4.83 3.19
CA ASP A 81 22.50 -4.80 3.32
C ASP A 81 21.86 -4.87 1.92
N ILE A 82 21.20 -5.99 1.61
CA ILE A 82 20.53 -6.23 0.32
C ILE A 82 19.05 -5.88 0.32
N ARG A 83 18.52 -5.34 1.40
CA ARG A 83 17.12 -4.94 1.44
C ARG A 83 16.84 -3.85 0.40
N PRO A 84 15.70 -3.93 -0.30
CA PRO A 84 15.30 -2.85 -1.19
C PRO A 84 15.08 -1.55 -0.41
N PRO A 85 15.16 -0.39 -1.07
CA PRO A 85 14.74 0.88 -0.49
C PRO A 85 13.28 0.80 -0.02
N VAL A 86 12.97 1.44 1.10
CA VAL A 86 11.57 1.55 1.56
C VAL A 86 10.80 2.37 0.54
N GLN A 87 9.75 1.76 -0.01
CA GLN A 87 8.85 2.44 -0.91
C GLN A 87 7.74 3.12 -0.11
N PRO A 88 7.45 4.38 -0.37
CA PRO A 88 6.31 5.05 0.23
C PRO A 88 4.99 4.40 -0.20
N LEU A 89 4.07 4.26 0.74
CA LEU A 89 2.77 3.65 0.50
C LEU A 89 1.84 4.62 -0.25
N ALA A 90 1.06 4.11 -1.18
CA ALA A 90 0.04 4.86 -1.92
C ALA A 90 -1.37 4.47 -1.43
N LEU A 91 -1.62 4.59 -0.12
CA LEU A 91 -2.91 4.21 0.49
C LEU A 91 -3.97 5.31 0.37
N LEU A 92 -3.55 6.58 0.27
CA LEU A 92 -4.48 7.70 0.21
C LEU A 92 -4.79 8.06 -1.26
N SER A 93 -6.06 8.17 -1.59
CA SER A 93 -6.50 8.53 -2.95
C SER A 93 -5.88 9.86 -3.41
N GLY A 94 -5.39 9.90 -4.64
CA GLY A 94 -4.77 11.08 -5.22
C GLY A 94 -3.44 11.49 -4.57
N SER A 95 -2.83 10.62 -3.77
CA SER A 95 -1.51 10.89 -3.18
C SER A 95 -0.37 10.41 -4.06
N ARG A 96 0.74 11.13 -3.99
CA ARG A 96 2.02 10.74 -4.59
C ARG A 96 3.12 10.91 -3.56
N ALA A 97 3.94 9.89 -3.42
CA ALA A 97 5.05 9.94 -2.49
C ALA A 97 6.39 10.09 -3.22
N GLU A 98 7.29 10.84 -2.61
CA GLU A 98 8.62 11.14 -3.13
C GLU A 98 9.67 11.01 -2.03
N ASN A 99 10.80 10.41 -2.37
CA ASN A 99 12.01 10.45 -1.55
C ASN A 99 12.99 11.42 -2.19
N ALA A 100 13.39 12.45 -1.47
CA ALA A 100 14.33 13.44 -1.96
C ALA A 100 15.35 13.77 -0.87
N ASN A 101 16.63 13.64 -1.22
CA ASN A 101 17.74 13.90 -0.33
C ASN A 101 17.57 13.20 1.04
N ASP A 102 17.46 14.01 2.10
CA ASP A 102 17.32 13.56 3.49
C ASP A 102 15.86 13.56 4.00
N THR A 103 14.88 13.62 3.09
CA THR A 103 13.45 13.68 3.42
C THR A 103 12.64 12.65 2.66
N SER A 104 11.53 12.22 3.25
CA SER A 104 10.45 11.50 2.57
C SER A 104 9.19 12.36 2.59
N LYS A 105 8.49 12.47 1.48
CA LYS A 105 7.33 13.35 1.30
C LYS A 105 6.14 12.59 0.75
N LEU A 106 4.96 12.96 1.22
CA LEU A 106 3.68 12.61 0.61
C LEU A 106 3.03 13.88 0.09
N LEU A 107 2.78 13.93 -1.21
CA LEU A 107 2.05 15.01 -1.86
C LEU A 107 0.57 14.60 -1.95
N LEU A 108 -0.30 15.49 -1.51
CA LEU A 108 -1.75 15.34 -1.52
C LEU A 108 -2.37 16.54 -2.20
N GLU A 109 -3.46 16.34 -2.89
CA GLU A 109 -4.24 17.45 -3.43
C GLU A 109 -4.79 18.32 -2.29
N ASN A 110 -4.78 19.65 -2.43
CA ASN A 110 -5.36 20.57 -1.45
C ASN A 110 -6.89 20.59 -1.59
N SER A 111 -7.52 19.49 -1.23
CA SER A 111 -8.96 19.29 -1.27
C SER A 111 -9.59 19.52 0.13
N PRO A 112 -10.92 19.69 0.21
CA PRO A 112 -11.63 19.78 1.48
C PRO A 112 -11.33 18.64 2.46
N GLN A 113 -11.11 17.43 1.94
CA GLN A 113 -10.78 16.24 2.72
C GLN A 113 -9.40 16.33 3.37
N ASN A 114 -8.46 17.04 2.74
CA ASN A 114 -7.08 17.17 3.17
C ASN A 114 -6.80 18.44 4.00
N ARG A 115 -7.76 19.38 4.11
CA ARG A 115 -7.60 20.61 4.89
C ARG A 115 -7.22 20.40 6.35
N ASN A 116 -7.67 19.29 6.93
CA ASN A 116 -7.40 18.95 8.32
C ASN A 116 -6.19 18.00 8.48
N LEU A 117 -5.32 17.90 7.46
CA LEU A 117 -4.19 16.97 7.44
C LEU A 117 -3.31 17.12 8.69
N TRP A 118 -3.00 18.36 9.09
CA TRP A 118 -2.21 18.63 10.29
C TRP A 118 -2.81 18.02 11.56
N ALA A 119 -4.09 18.22 11.79
CA ALA A 119 -4.80 17.66 12.95
C ALA A 119 -4.84 16.12 12.87
N GLN A 120 -5.04 15.54 11.68
CA GLN A 120 -5.02 14.09 11.48
C GLN A 120 -3.64 13.51 11.77
N VAL A 121 -2.56 14.12 11.27
CA VAL A 121 -1.17 13.71 11.55
C VAL A 121 -0.89 13.74 13.05
N THR A 122 -1.26 14.82 13.74
CA THR A 122 -1.06 14.92 15.18
C THR A 122 -1.79 13.82 15.95
N ARG A 123 -3.02 13.51 15.54
CA ARG A 123 -3.80 12.41 16.12
C ARG A 123 -3.13 11.06 15.89
N VAL A 124 -2.63 10.79 14.67
CA VAL A 124 -1.92 9.55 14.36
C VAL A 124 -0.72 9.33 15.26
N LEU A 125 0.08 10.37 15.54
CA LEU A 125 1.22 10.26 16.46
C LEU A 125 0.76 9.91 17.88
N GLN A 126 -0.33 10.51 18.35
CA GLN A 126 -0.92 10.21 19.65
C GLN A 126 -1.43 8.78 19.72
N ASP A 127 -2.16 8.32 18.70
CA ASP A 127 -2.70 6.96 18.64
C ASP A 127 -1.58 5.89 18.60
N LYS A 128 -0.42 6.23 18.03
CA LYS A 128 0.79 5.38 18.03
C LYS A 128 1.62 5.53 19.31
N ASN A 129 1.19 6.33 20.29
CA ASN A 129 1.93 6.64 21.52
C ASN A 129 3.35 7.19 21.26
N TRP A 130 3.53 7.93 20.17
CA TRP A 130 4.78 8.62 19.90
C TRP A 130 4.80 9.98 20.57
N THR A 131 5.76 10.17 21.47
CA THR A 131 5.90 11.42 22.22
C THR A 131 6.31 12.56 21.30
N ILE A 132 5.59 13.68 21.38
CA ILE A 132 5.91 14.93 20.69
C ILE A 132 6.80 15.76 21.60
N ALA A 133 8.06 16.00 21.19
CA ALA A 133 9.03 16.80 21.94
C ALA A 133 8.77 18.30 21.76
N SER A 134 8.39 18.74 20.55
CA SER A 134 7.98 20.13 20.31
C SER A 134 6.92 20.19 19.22
N ARG A 135 6.05 21.21 19.26
CA ARG A 135 4.98 21.43 18.31
C ARG A 135 4.75 22.92 18.06
N GLN A 136 4.64 23.27 16.80
CA GLN A 136 4.36 24.63 16.35
C GLN A 136 3.18 24.60 15.36
N ASP A 137 1.98 24.89 15.83
CA ASP A 137 0.77 24.80 15.01
C ASP A 137 0.72 25.84 13.89
N ALA A 138 1.28 27.05 14.12
CA ALA A 138 1.30 28.11 13.12
C ALA A 138 2.11 27.74 11.88
N SER A 139 3.22 27.01 12.04
CA SER A 139 4.05 26.52 10.95
C SER A 139 3.76 25.04 10.58
N GLN A 140 2.76 24.45 11.23
CA GLN A 140 2.40 23.04 11.08
C GLN A 140 3.64 22.12 11.10
N THR A 141 4.49 22.33 12.12
CA THR A 141 5.73 21.56 12.29
C THR A 141 5.80 21.01 13.70
N LEU A 142 6.22 19.77 13.84
CA LEU A 142 6.51 19.15 15.13
C LEU A 142 7.78 18.32 15.07
N THR A 143 8.35 18.06 16.23
CA THR A 143 9.44 17.10 16.42
C THR A 143 9.01 16.00 17.36
N THR A 144 9.36 14.76 17.04
CA THR A 144 9.14 13.63 17.94
C THR A 144 10.27 13.54 18.96
N ASP A 145 10.00 12.91 20.09
CA ASP A 145 11.05 12.30 20.89
C ASP A 145 11.54 11.00 20.23
N TRP A 146 12.36 10.21 20.90
CA TRP A 146 12.90 8.96 20.36
C TRP A 146 11.78 7.96 20.05
N VAL A 147 11.65 7.62 18.77
CA VAL A 147 10.76 6.58 18.24
C VAL A 147 11.58 5.31 18.07
N LYS A 148 11.19 4.25 18.77
CA LYS A 148 11.81 2.92 18.65
C LYS A 148 11.18 2.12 17.55
N TRP A 149 12.02 1.52 16.70
CA TRP A 149 11.60 0.68 15.60
C TRP A 149 11.77 -0.78 15.97
N ASN A 150 10.67 -1.52 16.04
CA ASN A 150 10.70 -2.96 16.34
C ASN A 150 10.66 -3.75 15.02
N ARG A 151 11.83 -4.10 14.51
CA ARG A 151 11.97 -4.87 13.25
C ARG A 151 12.54 -6.26 13.55
N ALA A 152 11.91 -7.29 12.98
CA ALA A 152 12.35 -8.68 13.16
C ALA A 152 13.65 -9.00 12.39
N ASP A 153 14.00 -8.18 11.40
CA ASP A 153 15.21 -8.32 10.58
C ASP A 153 16.42 -7.53 11.12
N GLU A 154 16.29 -6.88 12.28
CA GLU A 154 17.37 -6.14 12.94
C GLU A 154 17.77 -6.79 14.27
N ASP A 155 19.07 -7.02 14.45
CA ASP A 155 19.61 -7.54 15.72
C ASP A 155 19.56 -6.48 16.83
N VAL A 156 19.93 -5.25 16.47
CA VAL A 156 19.88 -4.09 17.34
C VAL A 156 18.91 -3.09 16.73
N GLN A 157 17.91 -2.72 17.49
CA GLN A 157 16.86 -1.85 16.98
C GLN A 157 17.36 -0.41 16.80
N PHE A 158 16.79 0.24 15.78
CA PHE A 158 17.01 1.66 15.54
C PHE A 158 16.06 2.50 16.35
N GLU A 159 16.51 3.68 16.73
CA GLU A 159 15.72 4.74 17.36
C GLU A 159 15.96 6.04 16.60
N GLY A 160 14.89 6.78 16.30
CA GLY A 160 14.99 8.02 15.55
C GLY A 160 14.17 9.15 16.14
N ARG A 161 14.66 10.38 15.98
CA ARG A 161 13.92 11.63 16.22
C ARG A 161 13.62 12.28 14.89
N TYR A 162 12.38 12.68 14.69
CA TYR A 162 11.90 13.13 13.38
C TYR A 162 11.28 14.52 13.48
N GLN A 163 11.53 15.33 12.48
CA GLN A 163 10.72 16.50 12.20
C GLN A 163 9.64 16.10 11.20
N ILE A 164 8.40 16.46 11.49
CA ILE A 164 7.24 16.21 10.64
C ILE A 164 6.58 17.57 10.41
N SER A 165 6.31 17.89 9.14
CA SER A 165 5.66 19.14 8.79
C SER A 165 4.65 18.95 7.66
N VAL A 166 3.63 19.81 7.64
CA VAL A 166 2.68 19.94 6.55
C VAL A 166 2.91 21.31 5.90
N GLN A 167 3.16 21.30 4.61
CA GLN A 167 3.52 22.51 3.84
C GLN A 167 2.60 22.65 2.64
N GLU A 168 2.17 23.86 2.35
CA GLU A 168 1.46 24.16 1.10
C GLU A 168 2.46 24.34 -0.04
N GLN A 169 2.27 23.61 -1.13
CA GLN A 169 3.07 23.67 -2.34
C GLN A 169 2.13 23.89 -3.55
N GLY A 170 1.78 25.13 -3.82
CA GLY A 170 0.82 25.48 -4.87
C GLY A 170 -0.56 24.88 -4.59
N TYR A 171 -1.01 24.00 -5.47
CA TYR A 171 -2.31 23.30 -5.32
C TYR A 171 -2.23 22.01 -4.49
N GLN A 172 -1.10 21.72 -3.89
CA GLN A 172 -0.86 20.49 -3.15
C GLN A 172 -0.45 20.79 -1.71
N LEU A 173 -0.70 19.82 -0.82
CA LEU A 173 -0.16 19.75 0.51
C LEU A 173 0.96 18.72 0.54
N ALA A 174 2.10 19.08 1.09
CA ALA A 174 3.22 18.18 1.30
C ALA A 174 3.34 17.82 2.77
N LEU A 175 3.12 16.55 3.11
CA LEU A 175 3.52 15.99 4.39
C LEU A 175 4.98 15.56 4.28
N VAL A 176 5.86 16.21 5.04
CA VAL A 176 7.31 16.00 4.97
C VAL A 176 7.81 15.39 6.26
N VAL A 177 8.59 14.34 6.12
CA VAL A 177 9.30 13.66 7.23
C VAL A 177 10.79 13.79 7.01
N LYS A 178 11.50 14.25 8.04
CA LYS A 178 12.95 14.38 8.09
C LYS A 178 13.50 13.82 9.40
N SER A 179 14.47 12.91 9.31
CA SER A 179 15.22 12.47 10.47
C SER A 179 16.11 13.60 10.97
N LEU A 180 15.99 13.91 12.26
CA LEU A 180 16.90 14.84 12.96
C LEU A 180 18.08 14.07 13.52
N GLU A 181 17.80 12.93 14.13
CA GLU A 181 18.79 12.04 14.73
C GLU A 181 18.35 10.60 14.49
N LEU A 182 19.30 9.74 14.19
CA LEU A 182 19.11 8.29 14.08
C LEU A 182 20.23 7.60 14.85
N GLN A 183 19.89 6.61 15.66
CA GLN A 183 20.86 5.81 16.40
C GLN A 183 20.52 4.33 16.35
N GLN A 184 21.54 3.48 16.54
CA GLN A 184 21.40 2.04 16.69
C GLN A 184 22.23 1.58 17.90
N GLY A 185 21.59 1.05 18.92
CA GLY A 185 22.28 0.67 20.17
C GLY A 185 23.01 1.83 20.84
N GLY A 186 22.43 3.02 20.79
CA GLY A 186 23.01 4.26 21.37
C GLY A 186 24.14 4.88 20.53
N LYS A 187 24.48 4.34 19.36
CA LYS A 187 25.49 4.91 18.46
C LYS A 187 24.83 5.69 17.34
N PRO A 188 25.26 6.93 17.05
CA PRO A 188 24.73 7.71 15.94
C PRO A 188 24.90 6.99 14.61
N VAL A 189 23.88 7.05 13.75
CA VAL A 189 23.86 6.50 12.40
C VAL A 189 23.86 7.65 11.42
N THR A 190 24.90 7.72 10.57
CA THR A 190 25.09 8.76 9.54
C THR A 190 24.94 8.23 8.12
N SER A 191 24.65 6.94 7.97
CA SER A 191 24.42 6.33 6.66
C SER A 191 23.19 6.95 6.00
N TYR A 192 23.37 7.53 4.81
CA TYR A 192 22.29 8.11 4.02
C TYR A 192 21.19 7.08 3.70
N THR A 193 21.57 5.85 3.37
CA THR A 193 20.62 4.77 3.07
C THR A 193 19.76 4.43 4.27
N GLU A 194 20.32 4.38 5.48
CA GLU A 194 19.56 4.11 6.69
C GLU A 194 18.67 5.30 7.08
N ILE A 195 19.18 6.52 6.98
CA ILE A 195 18.37 7.72 7.23
C ILE A 195 17.16 7.76 6.28
N GLN A 196 17.37 7.49 5.00
CA GLN A 196 16.29 7.46 4.01
C GLN A 196 15.30 6.31 4.27
N ARG A 197 15.80 5.13 4.67
CA ARG A 197 14.99 3.98 5.05
C ARG A 197 14.04 4.33 6.21
N TYR A 198 14.55 4.95 7.25
CA TYR A 198 13.75 5.28 8.42
C TYR A 198 12.88 6.53 8.26
N ASN A 199 13.23 7.47 7.37
CA ASN A 199 12.31 8.51 6.91
C ASN A 199 11.11 7.90 6.17
N GLY A 200 11.35 6.98 5.26
CA GLY A 200 10.30 6.26 4.55
C GLY A 200 9.43 5.41 5.48
N ALA A 201 10.03 4.73 6.45
CA ALA A 201 9.31 3.96 7.46
C ALA A 201 8.40 4.84 8.32
N MET A 202 8.89 6.01 8.76
CA MET A 202 8.10 6.99 9.52
C MET A 202 6.94 7.53 8.66
N LEU A 203 7.20 7.90 7.42
CA LEU A 203 6.16 8.36 6.50
C LEU A 203 5.09 7.29 6.28
N ASN A 204 5.47 6.04 6.03
CA ASN A 204 4.54 4.93 5.83
C ASN A 204 3.67 4.68 7.07
N ALA A 205 4.27 4.71 8.25
CA ALA A 205 3.53 4.53 9.50
C ALA A 205 2.51 5.67 9.75
N ILE A 206 2.81 6.90 9.31
CA ILE A 206 1.85 8.01 9.35
C ILE A 206 0.75 7.79 8.30
N ILE A 207 1.10 7.40 7.07
CA ILE A 207 0.13 7.13 5.98
C ILE A 207 -0.86 6.04 6.41
N GLU A 208 -0.40 4.93 7.00
CA GLU A 208 -1.26 3.87 7.54
C GLU A 208 -2.20 4.40 8.63
N GLY A 209 -1.69 5.24 9.52
CA GLY A 209 -2.51 5.88 10.54
C GLY A 209 -3.56 6.82 9.97
N LEU A 210 -3.21 7.61 8.95
CA LEU A 210 -4.13 8.50 8.24
C LEU A 210 -5.22 7.71 7.51
N ASP A 211 -4.87 6.63 6.83
CA ASP A 211 -5.82 5.74 6.16
C ASP A 211 -6.81 5.15 7.17
N LYS A 212 -6.32 4.66 8.31
CA LYS A 212 -7.18 4.17 9.40
C LYS A 212 -8.13 5.25 9.93
N VAL A 213 -7.62 6.45 10.25
CA VAL A 213 -8.46 7.56 10.75
C VAL A 213 -9.56 7.92 9.74
N ARG A 214 -9.24 7.91 8.45
CA ARG A 214 -10.20 8.17 7.37
C ARG A 214 -11.23 7.04 7.26
N SER A 215 -10.79 5.80 7.22
CA SER A 215 -11.65 4.62 7.17
C SER A 215 -12.62 4.57 8.36
N ASP A 216 -12.15 4.85 9.57
CA ASP A 216 -12.99 4.91 10.76
C ASP A 216 -14.04 6.04 10.68
N SER A 217 -13.65 7.21 10.16
CA SER A 217 -14.57 8.33 9.93
C SER A 217 -15.63 7.98 8.91
N GLU A 218 -15.25 7.31 7.82
CA GLU A 218 -16.12 6.89 6.74
C GLU A 218 -17.10 5.80 7.19
N ASN A 219 -16.64 4.80 7.93
CA ASN A 219 -17.47 3.77 8.53
C ASN A 219 -18.53 4.39 9.46
N ASN A 220 -18.15 5.42 10.23
CA ASN A 220 -19.09 6.16 11.07
C ASN A 220 -20.12 6.95 10.23
N GLN A 221 -19.72 7.50 9.08
CA GLN A 221 -20.65 8.17 8.15
C GLN A 221 -21.59 7.16 7.50
N VAL A 222 -21.07 6.01 7.04
CA VAL A 222 -21.90 4.93 6.48
C VAL A 222 -22.94 4.47 7.49
N ALA A 223 -22.57 4.27 8.74
CA ALA A 223 -23.48 3.88 9.82
C ALA A 223 -24.57 4.94 10.10
N ARG A 224 -24.27 6.22 9.92
CA ARG A 224 -25.23 7.34 10.09
C ARG A 224 -26.14 7.55 8.87
N THR A 225 -25.71 7.16 7.67
CA THR A 225 -26.42 7.33 6.40
C THR A 225 -27.20 6.05 6.06
N ALA A 226 -27.88 5.47 7.02
CA ALA A 226 -28.74 4.30 6.82
C ALA A 226 -30.01 4.68 6.04
N GLY A 227 -29.91 4.81 4.70
CA GLY A 227 -31.04 5.15 3.82
C GLY A 227 -30.80 4.72 2.38
N ALA A 228 -31.85 4.78 1.56
CA ALA A 228 -31.76 4.61 0.12
C ALA A 228 -30.86 5.72 -0.47
N LEU A 229 -29.95 5.34 -1.37
CA LEU A 229 -29.14 6.30 -2.11
C LEU A 229 -29.84 6.65 -3.43
N ASP A 230 -29.91 7.93 -3.73
CA ASP A 230 -30.49 8.41 -5.00
C ASP A 230 -29.45 8.31 -6.12
N VAL A 231 -29.84 7.72 -7.25
CA VAL A 231 -28.98 7.48 -8.42
C VAL A 231 -29.56 8.20 -9.62
N GLN A 232 -28.72 8.97 -10.32
CA GLN A 232 -29.12 9.72 -11.48
C GLN A 232 -28.14 9.45 -12.64
N SER A 233 -28.62 9.60 -13.87
CA SER A 233 -27.77 9.62 -15.06
C SER A 233 -27.06 10.97 -15.16
N GLY A 234 -25.81 10.96 -15.58
CA GLY A 234 -25.01 12.15 -15.83
C GLY A 234 -23.93 11.89 -16.85
N SER A 235 -23.08 12.88 -17.06
CA SER A 235 -21.88 12.79 -17.88
C SER A 235 -20.68 13.40 -17.17
N ASP A 236 -19.49 12.94 -17.53
CA ASP A 236 -18.25 13.57 -17.07
C ASP A 236 -17.95 14.86 -17.86
N ASP A 237 -16.85 15.52 -17.55
CA ASP A 237 -16.42 16.77 -18.19
C ASP A 237 -16.12 16.61 -19.69
N THR A 238 -15.95 15.37 -20.16
CA THR A 238 -15.72 15.04 -21.57
C THR A 238 -17.00 14.63 -22.30
N GLY A 239 -18.13 14.57 -21.59
CA GLY A 239 -19.44 14.17 -22.09
C GLY A 239 -19.68 12.67 -22.13
N LEU A 240 -18.81 11.86 -21.50
CA LEU A 240 -19.01 10.42 -21.41
C LEU A 240 -20.02 10.08 -20.32
N PRO A 241 -20.91 9.08 -20.56
CA PRO A 241 -21.95 8.69 -19.61
C PRO A 241 -21.37 8.16 -18.30
N GLN A 242 -21.99 8.57 -17.19
CA GLN A 242 -21.72 8.07 -15.85
C GLN A 242 -23.00 8.11 -14.99
N LEU A 243 -23.03 7.32 -13.92
CA LEU A 243 -24.05 7.45 -12.88
C LEU A 243 -23.57 8.45 -11.83
N ILE A 244 -24.47 9.28 -11.35
CA ILE A 244 -24.25 10.17 -10.20
C ILE A 244 -25.04 9.64 -9.04
N VAL A 245 -24.36 9.30 -7.96
CA VAL A 245 -24.97 8.80 -6.72
C VAL A 245 -24.92 9.90 -5.66
N ARG A 246 -26.03 10.20 -5.02
CA ARG A 246 -26.13 11.19 -3.93
C ARG A 246 -25.61 10.63 -2.62
N ALA A 247 -24.35 10.33 -2.59
CA ALA A 247 -23.62 9.91 -1.40
C ALA A 247 -22.16 10.33 -1.52
N PRO A 248 -21.50 10.66 -0.41
CA PRO A 248 -20.06 10.81 -0.37
C PRO A 248 -19.35 9.56 -0.87
N TYR A 249 -18.17 9.72 -1.46
CA TYR A 249 -17.35 8.62 -2.02
C TYR A 249 -17.22 7.43 -1.06
N ALA A 250 -16.93 7.70 0.19
CA ALA A 250 -16.76 6.66 1.20
C ALA A 250 -18.01 5.79 1.39
N VAL A 251 -19.19 6.42 1.47
CA VAL A 251 -20.47 5.74 1.64
C VAL A 251 -20.77 4.86 0.43
N LEU A 252 -20.57 5.39 -0.78
CA LEU A 252 -20.78 4.63 -2.00
C LEU A 252 -19.79 3.46 -2.10
N TRP A 253 -18.50 3.72 -1.84
CA TRP A 253 -17.44 2.72 -1.93
C TRP A 253 -17.72 1.47 -1.07
N GLU A 254 -18.20 1.65 0.15
CA GLU A 254 -18.52 0.53 1.06
C GLU A 254 -19.80 -0.23 0.66
N ARG A 255 -20.75 0.44 0.02
CA ARG A 255 -22.02 -0.20 -0.40
C ARG A 255 -21.94 -0.87 -1.77
N LEU A 256 -21.02 -0.40 -2.65
CA LEU A 256 -20.90 -0.89 -4.02
C LEU A 256 -20.70 -2.40 -4.15
N PRO A 257 -19.82 -3.08 -3.40
CA PRO A 257 -19.61 -4.51 -3.56
C PRO A 257 -20.90 -5.32 -3.42
N ASN A 258 -21.68 -5.05 -2.38
CA ASN A 258 -22.95 -5.74 -2.15
C ASN A 258 -24.01 -5.37 -3.20
N ALA A 259 -24.04 -4.13 -3.66
CA ALA A 259 -24.96 -3.71 -4.72
C ALA A 259 -24.60 -4.37 -6.06
N LEU A 260 -23.32 -4.45 -6.39
CA LEU A 260 -22.81 -5.10 -7.61
C LEU A 260 -23.14 -6.59 -7.63
N GLU A 261 -22.97 -7.30 -6.53
CA GLU A 261 -23.32 -8.73 -6.44
C GLU A 261 -24.81 -8.98 -6.65
N LYS A 262 -25.68 -8.11 -6.12
CA LYS A 262 -27.13 -8.19 -6.34
C LYS A 262 -27.56 -8.05 -7.78
N VAL A 263 -26.79 -7.34 -8.58
CA VAL A 263 -27.05 -7.11 -10.00
C VAL A 263 -26.23 -8.02 -10.93
N GLY A 264 -25.72 -9.14 -10.41
CA GLY A 264 -24.97 -10.13 -11.19
C GLY A 264 -23.56 -9.71 -11.58
N MET A 265 -23.01 -8.68 -10.95
CA MET A 265 -21.65 -8.18 -11.16
C MET A 265 -20.73 -8.67 -10.04
N LYS A 266 -20.03 -9.78 -10.28
CA LYS A 266 -19.10 -10.32 -9.27
C LYS A 266 -17.84 -9.48 -9.21
N VAL A 267 -17.53 -8.92 -8.04
CA VAL A 267 -16.29 -8.19 -7.79
C VAL A 267 -15.10 -9.15 -7.83
N THR A 268 -14.11 -8.86 -8.66
CA THR A 268 -12.88 -9.65 -8.81
C THR A 268 -11.68 -8.97 -8.15
N ASP A 269 -11.65 -7.64 -8.19
CA ASP A 269 -10.59 -6.83 -7.58
C ASP A 269 -11.10 -5.43 -7.30
N ARG A 270 -10.50 -4.75 -6.31
CA ARG A 270 -10.79 -3.35 -6.01
C ARG A 270 -9.56 -2.60 -5.50
N SER A 271 -9.38 -1.39 -5.99
CA SER A 271 -8.31 -0.49 -5.55
C SER A 271 -8.89 0.86 -5.15
N ARG A 272 -8.99 1.10 -3.85
CA ARG A 272 -9.53 2.35 -3.32
C ARG A 272 -8.68 3.57 -3.69
N PRO A 273 -7.34 3.51 -3.63
CA PRO A 273 -6.50 4.64 -4.04
C PRO A 273 -6.68 5.05 -5.51
N LEU A 274 -7.00 4.08 -6.38
CA LEU A 274 -7.26 4.33 -7.80
C LEU A 274 -8.74 4.59 -8.08
N GLY A 275 -9.62 4.40 -7.11
CA GLY A 275 -11.07 4.48 -7.31
C GLY A 275 -11.60 3.43 -8.28
N THR A 276 -10.97 2.26 -8.39
CA THR A 276 -11.32 1.24 -9.39
C THR A 276 -11.89 -0.02 -8.76
N ILE A 277 -12.92 -0.57 -9.39
CA ILE A 277 -13.48 -1.89 -9.06
C ILE A 277 -13.58 -2.69 -10.35
N ASN A 278 -12.97 -3.86 -10.40
CA ASN A 278 -13.08 -4.80 -11.50
C ASN A 278 -14.18 -5.81 -11.19
N VAL A 279 -15.05 -6.06 -12.16
CA VAL A 279 -16.18 -6.97 -11.98
C VAL A 279 -16.34 -7.87 -13.21
N THR A 280 -16.83 -9.08 -13.00
CA THR A 280 -17.32 -9.95 -14.07
C THR A 280 -18.84 -9.91 -14.09
N VAL A 281 -19.42 -9.43 -15.19
CA VAL A 281 -20.88 -9.40 -15.42
C VAL A 281 -21.35 -10.75 -15.90
N LYS A 282 -22.36 -11.30 -15.23
CA LYS A 282 -23.04 -12.56 -15.56
C LYS A 282 -24.51 -12.30 -15.84
N SER A 283 -25.07 -13.08 -16.73
CA SER A 283 -26.52 -13.07 -16.98
C SER A 283 -27.29 -13.47 -15.72
N MET A 284 -28.34 -12.74 -15.41
CA MET A 284 -29.29 -13.05 -14.34
C MET A 284 -30.60 -13.56 -14.94
N SER A 285 -31.35 -14.34 -14.17
CA SER A 285 -32.68 -14.78 -14.56
C SER A 285 -33.68 -13.62 -14.49
N SER A 286 -34.75 -13.68 -15.29
CA SER A 286 -35.85 -12.70 -15.20
C SER A 286 -36.45 -12.64 -13.80
N SER A 287 -36.60 -13.78 -13.12
CA SER A 287 -37.06 -13.82 -11.75
C SER A 287 -36.16 -13.10 -10.74
N SER A 288 -34.84 -13.07 -10.99
CA SER A 288 -33.89 -12.31 -10.17
C SER A 288 -34.05 -10.81 -10.39
N TRP A 289 -34.28 -10.38 -11.61
CA TRP A 289 -34.54 -8.98 -11.94
C TRP A 289 -35.90 -8.50 -11.36
N ASP A 290 -36.94 -9.35 -11.43
CA ASP A 290 -38.24 -9.08 -10.81
C ASP A 290 -38.14 -8.95 -9.28
N ALA A 291 -37.36 -9.82 -8.64
CA ALA A 291 -37.10 -9.76 -7.20
C ALA A 291 -36.31 -8.48 -6.79
N LEU A 292 -35.43 -7.99 -7.65
CA LEU A 292 -34.73 -6.72 -7.43
C LEU A 292 -35.65 -5.51 -7.65
N GLY A 293 -36.73 -5.67 -8.40
CA GLY A 293 -37.62 -4.57 -8.81
C GLY A 293 -37.05 -3.73 -9.95
N ALA A 294 -36.18 -4.30 -10.77
CA ALA A 294 -35.53 -3.64 -11.88
C ALA A 294 -35.60 -4.48 -13.15
N LYS A 295 -35.40 -3.85 -14.31
CA LYS A 295 -35.31 -4.53 -15.60
C LYS A 295 -33.87 -4.87 -15.92
N ASP A 296 -33.67 -5.97 -16.69
CA ASP A 296 -32.35 -6.31 -17.24
C ASP A 296 -31.81 -5.14 -18.08
N PRO A 297 -30.63 -4.59 -17.75
CA PRO A 297 -30.01 -3.52 -18.54
C PRO A 297 -29.39 -4.01 -19.86
N GLU A 298 -29.52 -5.30 -20.18
CA GLU A 298 -29.00 -5.94 -21.41
C GLU A 298 -27.49 -5.69 -21.64
N LEU A 299 -26.72 -5.70 -20.56
CA LEU A 299 -25.27 -5.57 -20.69
C LEU A 299 -24.65 -6.86 -21.20
N PRO A 300 -23.69 -6.78 -22.15
CA PRO A 300 -22.88 -7.93 -22.54
C PRO A 300 -22.19 -8.57 -21.33
N THR A 301 -22.17 -9.89 -21.27
CA THR A 301 -21.38 -10.61 -20.26
C THR A 301 -19.89 -10.39 -20.49
N GLY A 302 -19.10 -10.36 -19.42
CA GLY A 302 -17.65 -10.18 -19.51
C GLY A 302 -17.09 -9.35 -18.36
N ASP A 303 -15.83 -8.98 -18.50
CA ASP A 303 -15.10 -8.23 -17.48
C ASP A 303 -15.24 -6.72 -17.72
N TYR A 304 -15.67 -6.03 -16.71
CA TYR A 304 -15.85 -4.58 -16.68
C TYR A 304 -14.96 -3.95 -15.63
N LYS A 305 -14.56 -2.73 -15.88
CA LYS A 305 -13.92 -1.85 -14.91
C LYS A 305 -14.86 -0.71 -14.55
N LEU A 306 -15.09 -0.51 -13.28
CA LEU A 306 -15.81 0.64 -12.74
C LEU A 306 -14.79 1.65 -12.24
N GLN A 307 -14.97 2.91 -12.66
CA GLN A 307 -14.25 4.05 -12.11
C GLN A 307 -15.19 4.81 -11.19
N VAL A 308 -14.83 4.89 -9.92
CA VAL A 308 -15.57 5.64 -8.90
C VAL A 308 -14.85 6.96 -8.67
N GLY A 309 -15.57 8.06 -8.85
CA GLY A 309 -15.06 9.42 -8.64
C GLY A 309 -15.71 10.09 -7.44
N ASP A 310 -14.98 10.97 -6.78
CA ASP A 310 -15.45 11.80 -5.68
C ASP A 310 -15.91 13.16 -6.20
N LEU A 311 -17.14 13.53 -5.89
CA LEU A 311 -17.76 14.81 -6.23
C LEU A 311 -18.27 15.51 -4.95
N ASP A 312 -17.48 15.47 -3.87
CA ASP A 312 -17.80 15.97 -2.53
C ASP A 312 -19.00 15.25 -1.89
N ASN A 313 -20.20 15.82 -1.95
CA ASN A 313 -21.41 15.21 -1.39
C ASN A 313 -22.08 14.20 -2.34
N ARG A 314 -21.48 13.93 -3.46
CA ARG A 314 -21.93 12.98 -4.48
C ARG A 314 -20.74 12.16 -4.96
N SER A 315 -21.03 11.07 -5.62
CA SER A 315 -20.01 10.26 -6.27
C SER A 315 -20.40 9.94 -7.69
N SER A 316 -19.43 9.81 -8.57
CA SER A 316 -19.64 9.31 -9.92
C SER A 316 -19.26 7.84 -10.03
N LEU A 317 -19.93 7.14 -10.94
CA LEU A 317 -19.67 5.75 -11.26
C LEU A 317 -19.72 5.57 -12.77
N GLN A 318 -18.56 5.36 -13.37
CA GLN A 318 -18.39 5.17 -14.81
C GLN A 318 -18.03 3.72 -15.10
N PHE A 319 -18.74 3.12 -16.05
CA PHE A 319 -18.52 1.74 -16.46
C PHE A 319 -17.71 1.70 -17.75
N ILE A 320 -16.66 0.89 -17.73
CA ILE A 320 -15.80 0.61 -18.89
C ILE A 320 -15.98 -0.86 -19.24
N GLY A 321 -16.50 -1.13 -20.43
CA GLY A 321 -16.83 -2.45 -20.89
C GLY A 321 -15.61 -3.30 -21.29
N PRO A 322 -15.84 -4.57 -21.65
CA PRO A 322 -14.78 -5.54 -21.96
C PRO A 322 -13.83 -5.14 -23.10
N LYS A 323 -14.27 -4.25 -23.98
CA LYS A 323 -13.46 -3.73 -25.10
C LYS A 323 -12.79 -2.39 -24.80
N GLY A 324 -12.81 -1.95 -23.52
CA GLY A 324 -12.22 -0.69 -23.09
C GLY A 324 -13.02 0.58 -23.43
N GLN A 325 -14.27 0.46 -23.91
CA GLN A 325 -15.16 1.59 -24.17
C GLN A 325 -16.11 1.85 -22.98
N THR A 326 -16.49 3.08 -22.79
CA THR A 326 -17.57 3.45 -21.88
C THR A 326 -18.93 2.92 -22.41
N LEU A 327 -19.90 2.78 -21.52
CA LEU A 327 -21.25 2.42 -21.91
C LEU A 327 -21.88 3.53 -22.78
N THR A 328 -22.86 3.14 -23.60
CA THR A 328 -23.71 4.09 -24.30
C THR A 328 -24.63 4.81 -23.29
N GLN A 329 -25.17 5.98 -23.67
CA GLN A 329 -26.13 6.70 -22.84
C GLN A 329 -27.34 5.81 -22.48
N ALA A 330 -27.88 5.07 -23.43
CA ALA A 330 -29.01 4.18 -23.22
C ALA A 330 -28.72 3.07 -22.18
N GLN A 331 -27.52 2.47 -22.24
CA GLN A 331 -27.09 1.46 -21.26
C GLN A 331 -26.88 2.10 -19.87
N ASN A 332 -26.31 3.31 -19.83
CA ASN A 332 -26.12 4.03 -18.58
C ASN A 332 -27.47 4.39 -17.94
N ASP A 333 -28.44 4.86 -18.74
CA ASP A 333 -29.77 5.19 -18.26
C ASP A 333 -30.53 3.95 -17.72
N ALA A 334 -30.35 2.79 -18.36
CA ALA A 334 -30.90 1.52 -17.89
C ALA A 334 -30.31 1.13 -16.52
N LEU A 335 -29.04 1.41 -16.28
CA LEU A 335 -28.39 1.12 -15.00
C LEU A 335 -28.86 2.04 -13.86
N VAL A 336 -29.44 3.20 -14.13
CA VAL A 336 -29.97 4.09 -13.07
C VAL A 336 -30.98 3.36 -12.20
N ALA A 337 -32.01 2.76 -12.80
CA ALA A 337 -33.04 2.02 -12.07
C ALA A 337 -32.49 0.79 -11.35
N VAL A 338 -31.53 0.10 -11.98
CA VAL A 338 -30.85 -1.08 -11.42
C VAL A 338 -30.08 -0.72 -10.15
N PHE A 339 -29.22 0.31 -10.22
CA PHE A 339 -28.43 0.74 -9.06
C PHE A 339 -29.28 1.47 -8.00
N GLN A 340 -30.34 2.17 -8.40
CA GLN A 340 -31.33 2.72 -7.46
C GLN A 340 -31.95 1.61 -6.61
N ALA A 341 -32.36 0.50 -7.22
CA ALA A 341 -32.94 -0.64 -6.51
C ALA A 341 -31.89 -1.37 -5.65
N ALA A 342 -30.70 -1.64 -6.21
CA ALA A 342 -29.65 -2.36 -5.52
C ALA A 342 -29.10 -1.61 -4.30
N LEU A 343 -28.89 -0.30 -4.40
CA LEU A 343 -28.38 0.54 -3.32
C LEU A 343 -29.44 0.88 -2.27
N SER A 344 -30.74 0.84 -2.63
CA SER A 344 -31.84 1.01 -1.67
C SER A 344 -31.99 -0.18 -0.71
N GLN A 345 -31.68 -1.39 -1.17
CA GLN A 345 -31.78 -2.61 -0.38
C GLN A 345 -30.54 -2.92 0.46
N THR A 346 -29.48 -2.12 0.38
CA THR A 346 -28.22 -2.32 1.14
C THR A 346 -28.26 -1.65 2.52
N SER A 347 -29.41 -1.49 3.14
CA SER A 347 -29.54 -1.07 4.52
C SER A 347 -29.10 -2.21 5.44
N ALA A 348 -28.05 -1.92 6.24
CA ALA A 348 -27.52 -2.70 7.36
C ALA A 348 -26.76 -3.99 7.00
N ILE A 349 -25.45 -3.89 7.04
CA ILE A 349 -24.60 -5.04 7.41
C ILE A 349 -24.88 -5.28 8.89
N SER A 350 -25.65 -6.33 9.21
CA SER A 350 -25.66 -6.90 10.56
C SER A 350 -24.28 -7.49 10.79
N THR A 351 -23.46 -6.83 11.59
CA THR A 351 -22.29 -7.42 12.24
C THR A 351 -22.75 -8.61 13.08
N GLN A 352 -22.44 -9.83 12.63
CA GLN A 352 -22.33 -11.00 13.47
C GLN A 352 -20.85 -11.28 13.73
#